data_d77f550423547a1ab1bd7f6a456a79b6
#
_entry.id   d77f550423547a1ab1bd7f6a456a79b6
#
_cell.length_a   1.000
_cell.length_b   1.000
_cell.length_c   1.000
_cell.angle_alpha   90.00
_cell.angle_beta   90.00
_cell.angle_gamma   90.00
#
_symmetry.space_group_name_H-M   'P 1'
#
loop_
_entity.id
_entity.type
_entity.pdbx_description
1 polymer ?
#
loop_
_entity_poly.entity_id
_entity_poly.type
_entity_poly.pdbx_seq_one_letter_code
_entity_poly.pdbx_strand_id
1 'polypeptide(L)'
;MAKYKKIILPILEEEGMPPELFYLAMIESGLNSNAYSYAHASGIWQFISSTGKIYGLDKTWYVDERLDFEKSTRAACAYLRDLYAEFDDWYLAFAAYNSGSGRVQRAIRRHDTRDYWSLYTLPKETRNYVPNIMAAIFISTNPEKYGFSINSYPDFEWTTIEIDKSVSLDKISECSK
;
A
#
# COMPACT_ATOMS: atom_id res chain seq x y z
N MET A 1 5.56 -11.26 -5.99
CA MET A 1 4.10 -11.02 -5.94
C MET A 1 3.36 -12.06 -5.10
N ALA A 2 3.50 -13.37 -5.34
CA ALA A 2 2.79 -14.43 -4.62
C ALA A 2 2.97 -14.38 -3.09
N LYS A 3 4.20 -14.16 -2.61
CA LYS A 3 4.52 -14.03 -1.18
C LYS A 3 3.63 -13.01 -0.46
N TYR A 4 3.51 -11.81 -1.00
CA TYR A 4 2.77 -10.73 -0.32
C TYR A 4 1.26 -10.85 -0.47
N LYS A 5 0.76 -11.53 -1.50
CA LYS A 5 -0.68 -11.82 -1.63
C LYS A 5 -1.20 -12.62 -0.44
N LYS A 6 -0.45 -13.63 0.02
CA LYS A 6 -0.84 -14.49 1.15
C LYS A 6 -0.90 -13.73 2.48
N ILE A 7 -0.22 -12.59 2.60
CA ILE A 7 -0.24 -11.76 3.81
C ILE A 7 -1.28 -10.64 3.67
N ILE A 8 -1.26 -9.93 2.55
CA ILE A 8 -2.05 -8.71 2.38
C ILE A 8 -3.54 -9.02 2.14
N LEU A 9 -3.85 -10.01 1.28
CA LEU A 9 -5.25 -10.28 0.93
C LEU A 9 -6.10 -10.71 2.13
N PRO A 10 -5.65 -11.60 3.04
CA PRO A 10 -6.41 -11.92 4.26
C PRO A 10 -6.66 -10.69 5.12
N ILE A 11 -5.67 -9.79 5.26
CA ILE A 11 -5.83 -8.57 6.05
C ILE A 11 -6.86 -7.63 5.39
N LEU A 12 -6.82 -7.48 4.05
CA LEU A 12 -7.83 -6.69 3.33
C LEU A 12 -9.24 -7.25 3.56
N GLU A 13 -9.40 -8.58 3.51
CA GLU A 13 -10.67 -9.25 3.77
C GLU A 13 -11.13 -9.04 5.22
N GLU A 14 -10.27 -9.24 6.22
CA GLU A 14 -10.56 -8.98 7.64
C GLU A 14 -11.00 -7.53 7.89
N GLU A 15 -10.36 -6.58 7.20
CA GLU A 15 -10.66 -5.14 7.29
C GLU A 15 -11.87 -4.71 6.43
N GLY A 16 -12.49 -5.65 5.70
CA GLY A 16 -13.63 -5.36 4.82
C GLY A 16 -13.28 -4.46 3.64
N MET A 17 -12.04 -4.54 3.16
CA MET A 17 -11.50 -3.71 2.09
C MET A 17 -11.45 -4.48 0.76
N PRO A 18 -11.63 -3.79 -0.39
CA PRO A 18 -11.52 -4.41 -1.70
C PRO A 18 -10.15 -5.08 -1.91
N PRO A 19 -10.08 -6.33 -2.42
CA PRO A 19 -8.83 -7.03 -2.67
C PRO A 19 -7.95 -6.33 -3.72
N GLU A 20 -8.54 -5.49 -4.57
CA GLU A 20 -7.86 -4.69 -5.59
C GLU A 20 -6.89 -3.68 -4.98
N LEU A 21 -7.04 -3.32 -3.70
CA LEU A 21 -6.10 -2.45 -2.98
C LEU A 21 -4.69 -3.05 -2.87
N PHE A 22 -4.55 -4.37 -3.04
CA PHE A 22 -3.24 -5.00 -3.19
C PHE A 22 -2.41 -4.35 -4.31
N TYR A 23 -3.05 -3.95 -5.41
CA TYR A 23 -2.35 -3.33 -6.53
C TYR A 23 -1.90 -1.90 -6.25
N LEU A 24 -2.52 -1.22 -5.28
CA LEU A 24 -2.02 0.07 -4.80
C LEU A 24 -0.64 -0.12 -4.13
N ALA A 25 -0.47 -1.09 -3.22
CA ALA A 25 0.82 -1.42 -2.63
C ALA A 25 1.87 -1.79 -3.71
N MET A 26 1.43 -2.49 -4.77
CA MET A 26 2.31 -2.81 -5.89
C MET A 26 2.79 -1.56 -6.64
N ILE A 27 1.93 -0.57 -6.86
CA ILE A 27 2.29 0.69 -7.52
C ILE A 27 3.18 1.55 -6.62
N GLU A 28 2.96 1.55 -5.30
CA GLU A 28 3.72 2.33 -4.34
C GLU A 28 5.20 1.91 -4.24
N SER A 29 5.45 0.60 -4.19
CA SER A 29 6.80 0.10 -3.86
C SER A 29 7.28 -1.06 -4.72
N GLY A 30 6.48 -1.55 -5.67
CA GLY A 30 6.73 -2.83 -6.32
C GLY A 30 6.68 -4.00 -5.33
N LEU A 31 5.98 -3.85 -4.20
CA LEU A 31 5.95 -4.80 -3.07
C LEU A 31 7.33 -4.98 -2.41
N ASN A 32 8.17 -3.96 -2.44
CA ASN A 32 9.46 -3.96 -1.74
C ASN A 32 9.27 -3.44 -0.31
N SER A 33 9.42 -4.33 0.68
CA SER A 33 9.27 -3.99 2.10
C SER A 33 10.31 -2.97 2.60
N ASN A 34 11.44 -2.88 1.92
CA ASN A 34 12.53 -1.95 2.25
C ASN A 34 12.53 -0.70 1.36
N ALA A 35 11.46 -0.49 0.58
CA ALA A 35 11.38 0.69 -0.27
C ALA A 35 11.43 1.98 0.57
N TYR A 36 12.25 2.92 0.11
CA TYR A 36 12.42 4.24 0.72
C TYR A 36 12.48 5.31 -0.36
N SER A 37 11.60 6.31 -0.28
CA SER A 37 11.49 7.36 -1.28
C SER A 37 12.23 8.64 -0.88
N TYR A 38 12.45 9.54 -1.85
CA TYR A 38 13.00 10.88 -1.58
C TYR A 38 12.13 11.72 -0.63
N ALA A 39 10.82 11.43 -0.57
CA ALA A 39 9.88 12.06 0.37
C ALA A 39 9.89 11.39 1.76
N HIS A 40 10.87 10.50 2.04
CA HIS A 40 10.98 9.74 3.27
C HIS A 40 9.80 8.81 3.56
N ALA A 41 9.07 8.41 2.52
CA ALA A 41 8.08 7.35 2.61
C ALA A 41 8.77 5.99 2.68
N SER A 42 8.23 5.05 3.44
CA SER A 42 8.84 3.75 3.71
C SER A 42 7.86 2.61 3.61
N GLY A 43 8.38 1.43 3.26
CA GLY A 43 7.68 0.15 3.25
C GLY A 43 6.80 -0.05 2.02
N ILE A 44 6.04 -1.15 2.03
CA ILE A 44 5.22 -1.55 0.87
C ILE A 44 4.09 -0.56 0.56
N TRP A 45 3.60 0.16 1.56
CA TRP A 45 2.53 1.14 1.46
C TRP A 45 3.02 2.59 1.36
N GLN A 46 4.34 2.81 1.37
CA GLN A 46 4.99 4.12 1.25
C GLN A 46 4.42 5.18 2.21
N PHE A 47 4.22 4.83 3.47
CA PHE A 47 3.83 5.80 4.48
C PHE A 47 4.95 6.81 4.75
N ILE A 48 4.62 8.11 4.73
CA ILE A 48 5.46 9.13 5.37
C ILE A 48 5.27 9.06 6.88
N SER A 49 6.31 9.42 7.66
CA SER A 49 6.29 9.25 9.12
C SER A 49 5.12 9.93 9.82
N SER A 50 4.72 11.13 9.37
CA SER A 50 3.60 11.85 9.97
C SER A 50 2.26 11.13 9.78
N THR A 51 2.00 10.64 8.56
CA THR A 51 0.78 9.88 8.26
C THR A 51 0.80 8.53 8.95
N GLY A 52 1.94 7.81 8.90
CA GLY A 52 2.08 6.53 9.60
C GLY A 52 1.76 6.64 11.08
N LYS A 53 2.25 7.68 11.75
CA LYS A 53 1.97 7.92 13.17
C LYS A 53 0.48 8.12 13.47
N ILE A 54 -0.27 8.80 12.59
CA ILE A 54 -1.72 8.98 12.75
C ILE A 54 -2.44 7.62 12.75
N TYR A 55 -1.94 6.67 11.94
CA TYR A 55 -2.52 5.33 11.81
C TYR A 55 -1.80 4.25 12.62
N GLY A 56 -1.11 4.66 13.71
CA GLY A 56 -0.54 3.76 14.70
C GLY A 56 0.78 3.09 14.30
N LEU A 57 1.51 3.63 13.31
CA LEU A 57 2.83 3.13 12.93
C LEU A 57 3.91 3.93 13.66
N ASP A 58 4.51 3.32 14.65
CA ASP A 58 5.59 3.92 15.42
C ASP A 58 6.94 3.84 14.68
N LYS A 59 7.73 4.88 14.90
CA LYS A 59 9.10 4.93 14.45
C LYS A 59 10.01 5.31 15.60
N THR A 60 10.93 4.43 15.95
CA THR A 60 11.99 4.64 16.93
C THR A 60 13.35 4.60 16.24
N TRP A 61 14.43 4.69 17.03
CA TRP A 61 15.78 4.47 16.51
C TRP A 61 16.00 3.01 16.03
N TYR A 62 15.34 2.05 16.67
CA TYR A 62 15.54 0.62 16.43
C TYR A 62 14.48 -0.01 15.53
N VAL A 63 13.29 0.55 15.47
CA VAL A 63 12.13 -0.03 14.79
C VAL A 63 11.41 1.03 13.99
N ASP A 64 11.06 0.69 12.76
CA ASP A 64 10.18 1.48 11.89
C ASP A 64 9.01 0.59 11.44
N GLU A 65 7.85 0.72 12.10
CA GLU A 65 6.69 -0.14 11.84
C GLU A 65 6.06 0.05 10.47
N ARG A 66 6.47 1.08 9.72
CA ARG A 66 6.08 1.24 8.31
C ARG A 66 6.65 0.13 7.42
N LEU A 67 7.71 -0.55 7.88
CA LEU A 67 8.35 -1.68 7.21
C LEU A 67 7.68 -3.03 7.56
N ASP A 68 6.87 -3.07 8.60
CA ASP A 68 6.07 -4.23 8.99
C ASP A 68 4.88 -4.38 8.04
N PHE A 69 4.76 -5.54 7.37
CA PHE A 69 3.73 -5.67 6.33
C PHE A 69 2.33 -5.81 6.93
N GLU A 70 2.17 -6.41 8.10
CA GLU A 70 0.86 -6.57 8.72
C GLU A 70 0.38 -5.24 9.28
N LYS A 71 1.19 -4.60 10.13
CA LYS A 71 0.86 -3.30 10.72
C LYS A 71 0.62 -2.24 9.65
N SER A 72 1.52 -2.14 8.66
CA SER A 72 1.37 -1.14 7.61
C SER A 72 0.18 -1.41 6.68
N THR A 73 -0.21 -2.69 6.47
CA THR A 73 -1.43 -3.00 5.71
C THR A 73 -2.67 -2.60 6.48
N ARG A 74 -2.78 -2.90 7.78
CA ARG A 74 -3.90 -2.44 8.60
C ARG A 74 -3.99 -0.90 8.66
N ALA A 75 -2.86 -0.24 8.81
CA ALA A 75 -2.79 1.22 8.74
C ALA A 75 -3.25 1.78 7.38
N ALA A 76 -2.87 1.13 6.27
CA ALA A 76 -3.31 1.51 4.93
C ALA A 76 -4.82 1.32 4.74
N CYS A 77 -5.40 0.23 5.27
CA CYS A 77 -6.84 0.01 5.28
C CYS A 77 -7.57 1.13 6.01
N ALA A 78 -7.10 1.50 7.21
CA ALA A 78 -7.70 2.58 7.99
C ALA A 78 -7.60 3.93 7.25
N TYR A 79 -6.43 4.26 6.70
CA TYR A 79 -6.23 5.49 5.94
C TYR A 79 -7.10 5.55 4.68
N LEU A 80 -7.16 4.47 3.91
CA LEU A 80 -7.99 4.40 2.70
C LEU A 80 -9.48 4.46 3.02
N ARG A 81 -9.90 3.90 4.15
CA ARG A 81 -11.28 3.99 4.64
C ARG A 81 -11.66 5.44 4.95
N ASP A 82 -10.77 6.17 5.62
CA ASP A 82 -10.98 7.59 5.91
C ASP A 82 -11.05 8.43 4.64
N LEU A 83 -10.16 8.17 3.69
CA LEU A 83 -10.17 8.85 2.39
C LEU A 83 -11.43 8.52 1.59
N TYR A 84 -11.87 7.27 1.59
CA TYR A 84 -13.11 6.89 0.93
C TYR A 84 -14.33 7.54 1.62
N ALA A 85 -14.36 7.58 2.94
CA ALA A 85 -15.42 8.27 3.68
C ALA A 85 -15.46 9.78 3.37
N GLU A 86 -14.30 10.41 3.13
CA GLU A 86 -14.22 11.83 2.76
C GLU A 86 -14.71 12.08 1.33
N PHE A 87 -14.33 11.21 0.39
CA PHE A 87 -14.58 11.45 -1.03
C PHE A 87 -15.72 10.65 -1.64
N ASP A 88 -16.17 9.56 -1.02
CA ASP A 88 -17.18 8.62 -1.55
C ASP A 88 -16.91 8.21 -3.02
N ASP A 89 -15.61 8.15 -3.37
CA ASP A 89 -15.11 7.83 -4.71
C ASP A 89 -13.69 7.26 -4.60
N TRP A 90 -13.44 6.07 -5.14
CA TRP A 90 -12.14 5.42 -5.06
C TRP A 90 -11.05 6.14 -5.87
N TYR A 91 -11.38 6.76 -7.00
CA TYR A 91 -10.37 7.48 -7.79
C TYR A 91 -9.89 8.72 -7.06
N LEU A 92 -10.80 9.44 -6.40
CA LEU A 92 -10.46 10.59 -5.56
C LEU A 92 -9.72 10.14 -4.29
N ALA A 93 -10.10 9.02 -3.68
CA ALA A 93 -9.40 8.44 -2.53
C ALA A 93 -7.96 8.04 -2.89
N PHE A 94 -7.74 7.39 -4.03
CA PHE A 94 -6.40 7.05 -4.52
C PHE A 94 -5.58 8.32 -4.84
N ALA A 95 -6.18 9.31 -5.49
CA ALA A 95 -5.52 10.58 -5.73
C ALA A 95 -5.12 11.28 -4.42
N ALA A 96 -5.97 11.20 -3.40
CA ALA A 96 -5.72 11.75 -2.07
C ALA A 96 -4.65 10.97 -1.31
N TYR A 97 -4.61 9.65 -1.43
CA TYR A 97 -3.53 8.82 -0.89
C TYR A 97 -2.16 9.27 -1.41
N ASN A 98 -2.04 9.45 -2.73
CA ASN A 98 -0.80 9.86 -3.39
C ASN A 98 -0.42 11.32 -3.09
N SER A 99 -1.38 12.26 -3.07
CA SER A 99 -1.07 13.69 -3.06
C SER A 99 -1.57 14.46 -1.84
N GLY A 100 -2.30 13.79 -0.94
CA GLY A 100 -2.97 14.38 0.22
C GLY A 100 -4.36 14.92 -0.11
N SER A 101 -5.32 14.69 0.82
CA SER A 101 -6.74 15.04 0.63
C SER A 101 -6.95 16.55 0.36
N GLY A 102 -6.22 17.40 1.05
CA GLY A 102 -6.32 18.85 0.86
C GLY A 102 -5.99 19.33 -0.56
N ARG A 103 -5.13 18.61 -1.31
CA ARG A 103 -4.82 18.93 -2.70
C ARG A 103 -5.97 18.53 -3.62
N VAL A 104 -6.54 17.35 -3.41
CA VAL A 104 -7.71 16.88 -4.16
C VAL A 104 -8.91 17.79 -3.92
N GLN A 105 -9.20 18.17 -2.68
CA GLN A 105 -10.27 19.12 -2.37
C GLN A 105 -10.09 20.48 -3.04
N ARG A 106 -8.86 21.01 -3.09
CA ARG A 106 -8.59 22.26 -3.82
C ARG A 106 -8.84 22.12 -5.32
N ALA A 107 -8.48 20.98 -5.91
CA ALA A 107 -8.74 20.70 -7.32
C ALA A 107 -10.25 20.61 -7.60
N ILE A 108 -11.01 19.88 -6.77
CA ILE A 108 -12.48 19.79 -6.85
C ILE A 108 -13.11 21.19 -6.83
N ARG A 109 -12.76 22.03 -5.85
CA ARG A 109 -13.29 23.39 -5.76
C ARG A 109 -12.90 24.26 -6.97
N ARG A 110 -11.69 24.08 -7.50
CA ARG A 110 -11.22 24.87 -8.64
C ARG A 110 -11.92 24.53 -9.95
N HIS A 111 -12.29 23.26 -10.12
CA HIS A 111 -12.91 22.76 -11.35
C HIS A 111 -14.42 22.61 -11.22
N ASP A 112 -14.96 22.86 -10.03
CA ASP A 112 -16.39 22.68 -9.72
C ASP A 112 -16.92 21.30 -10.14
N THR A 113 -16.11 20.25 -9.94
CA THR A 113 -16.45 18.86 -10.28
C THR A 113 -15.75 17.87 -9.38
N ARG A 114 -16.38 16.73 -9.14
CA ARG A 114 -15.81 15.56 -8.44
C ARG A 114 -15.31 14.48 -9.41
N ASP A 115 -15.46 14.69 -10.72
CA ASP A 115 -14.89 13.79 -11.71
C ASP A 115 -13.37 13.86 -11.71
N TYR A 116 -12.72 12.81 -11.20
CA TYR A 116 -11.26 12.72 -11.13
C TYR A 116 -10.58 13.04 -12.47
N TRP A 117 -11.16 12.56 -13.56
CA TRP A 117 -10.58 12.71 -14.90
C TRP A 117 -10.56 14.17 -15.40
N SER A 118 -11.39 15.00 -14.80
CA SER A 118 -11.50 16.43 -15.08
C SER A 118 -10.60 17.30 -14.17
N LEU A 119 -9.91 16.71 -13.18
CA LEU A 119 -9.06 17.44 -12.21
C LEU A 119 -7.63 17.67 -12.74
N TYR A 120 -7.49 18.33 -13.87
CA TYR A 120 -6.19 18.53 -14.54
C TYR A 120 -5.19 19.44 -13.80
N THR A 121 -5.59 20.12 -12.73
CA THR A 121 -4.68 20.86 -11.84
C THR A 121 -3.97 19.97 -10.82
N LEU A 122 -4.36 18.70 -10.69
CA LEU A 122 -3.58 17.74 -9.93
C LEU A 122 -2.19 17.54 -10.56
N PRO A 123 -1.15 17.26 -9.76
CA PRO A 123 0.18 16.94 -10.28
C PRO A 123 0.13 15.82 -11.33
N LYS A 124 1.03 15.85 -12.30
CA LYS A 124 1.11 14.81 -13.34
C LYS A 124 1.24 13.42 -12.74
N GLU A 125 2.03 13.27 -11.67
CA GLU A 125 2.17 12.03 -10.93
C GLU A 125 0.81 11.53 -10.43
N THR A 126 0.05 12.37 -9.73
CA THR A 126 -1.28 12.03 -9.21
C THR A 126 -2.27 11.70 -10.32
N ARG A 127 -2.24 12.45 -11.44
CA ARG A 127 -3.09 12.18 -12.60
C ARG A 127 -2.77 10.87 -13.32
N ASN A 128 -1.55 10.34 -13.18
CA ASN A 128 -1.15 9.05 -13.71
C ASN A 128 -1.33 7.93 -12.67
N TYR A 129 -1.53 8.27 -11.41
CA TYR A 129 -1.56 7.29 -10.32
C TYR A 129 -2.74 6.32 -10.44
N VAL A 130 -3.95 6.84 -10.61
CA VAL A 130 -5.15 6.02 -10.80
C VAL A 130 -5.07 5.19 -12.08
N PRO A 131 -4.72 5.74 -13.26
CA PRO A 131 -4.46 4.94 -14.46
C PRO A 131 -3.47 3.80 -14.25
N ASN A 132 -2.40 4.02 -13.50
CA ASN A 132 -1.40 2.98 -13.20
C ASN A 132 -1.99 1.85 -12.33
N ILE A 133 -2.79 2.19 -11.31
CA ILE A 133 -3.49 1.20 -10.48
C ILE A 133 -4.45 0.38 -11.34
N MET A 134 -5.27 1.04 -12.17
CA MET A 134 -6.19 0.36 -13.08
C MET A 134 -5.47 -0.55 -14.05
N ALA A 135 -4.36 -0.10 -14.65
CA ALA A 135 -3.54 -0.92 -15.53
C ALA A 135 -2.98 -2.15 -14.80
N ALA A 136 -2.50 -1.97 -13.56
CA ALA A 136 -2.01 -3.07 -12.73
C ALA A 136 -3.10 -4.12 -12.45
N ILE A 137 -4.33 -3.67 -12.14
CA ILE A 137 -5.48 -4.55 -11.94
C ILE A 137 -5.78 -5.32 -13.24
N PHE A 138 -5.96 -4.64 -14.37
CA PHE A 138 -6.32 -5.28 -15.65
C PHE A 138 -5.25 -6.27 -16.14
N ILE A 139 -3.98 -5.91 -16.04
CA ILE A 139 -2.88 -6.80 -16.44
C ILE A 139 -2.81 -8.02 -15.52
N SER A 140 -2.94 -7.81 -14.21
CA SER A 140 -2.80 -8.90 -13.23
C SER A 140 -3.99 -9.86 -13.20
N THR A 141 -5.17 -9.42 -13.62
CA THR A 141 -6.37 -10.27 -13.73
C THR A 141 -6.40 -11.07 -15.05
N ASN A 142 -5.70 -10.60 -16.09
CA ASN A 142 -5.65 -11.23 -17.40
C ASN A 142 -4.21 -11.23 -17.97
N PRO A 143 -3.21 -11.78 -17.26
CA PRO A 143 -1.80 -11.60 -17.60
C PRO A 143 -1.44 -12.14 -18.99
N GLU A 144 -2.01 -13.28 -19.39
CA GLU A 144 -1.74 -13.91 -20.70
C GLU A 144 -2.15 -13.02 -21.88
N LYS A 145 -3.26 -12.26 -21.72
CA LYS A 145 -3.72 -11.28 -22.71
C LYS A 145 -2.67 -10.21 -22.99
N TYR A 146 -1.82 -9.93 -22.01
CA TYR A 146 -0.77 -8.92 -22.07
C TYR A 146 0.63 -9.52 -22.26
N GLY A 147 0.71 -10.81 -22.62
CA GLY A 147 1.98 -11.49 -22.93
C GLY A 147 2.78 -11.93 -21.70
N PHE A 148 2.18 -11.97 -20.52
CA PHE A 148 2.82 -12.46 -19.32
C PHE A 148 2.49 -13.93 -19.07
N SER A 149 3.51 -14.76 -18.81
CA SER A 149 3.33 -16.12 -18.34
C SER A 149 3.25 -16.14 -16.82
N ILE A 150 2.25 -16.84 -16.28
CA ILE A 150 2.14 -17.06 -14.82
C ILE A 150 3.03 -18.25 -14.49
N ASN A 151 4.20 -18.00 -13.92
CA ASN A 151 5.00 -19.06 -13.31
C ASN A 151 4.48 -19.30 -11.89
N SER A 152 4.24 -20.57 -11.53
CA SER A 152 3.99 -20.94 -10.14
C SER A 152 5.29 -20.73 -9.36
N TYR A 153 5.29 -19.84 -8.41
CA TYR A 153 6.38 -19.73 -7.44
C TYR A 153 6.11 -20.68 -6.27
N PRO A 154 7.17 -21.26 -5.68
CA PRO A 154 7.00 -22.07 -4.48
C PRO A 154 6.27 -21.28 -3.40
N ASP A 155 5.42 -22.00 -2.66
CA ASP A 155 4.68 -21.40 -1.55
C ASP A 155 5.65 -20.86 -0.50
N PHE A 156 5.38 -19.64 -0.09
CA PHE A 156 6.10 -19.04 1.04
C PHE A 156 5.34 -19.37 2.31
N GLU A 157 5.97 -20.16 3.16
CA GLU A 157 5.46 -20.47 4.50
C GLU A 157 6.21 -19.61 5.52
N TRP A 158 5.50 -19.12 6.50
CA TRP A 158 6.05 -18.38 7.63
C TRP A 158 5.28 -18.72 8.89
N THR A 159 5.93 -18.57 10.01
CA THR A 159 5.31 -18.72 11.32
C THR A 159 5.77 -17.59 12.23
N THR A 160 4.92 -17.28 13.20
CA THR A 160 5.27 -16.31 14.25
C THR A 160 5.79 -17.07 15.45
N ILE A 161 6.91 -16.62 15.98
CA ILE A 161 7.46 -17.11 17.25
C ILE A 161 7.48 -15.95 18.25
N GLU A 162 7.00 -16.22 19.47
CA GLU A 162 7.13 -15.29 20.57
C GLU A 162 8.49 -15.46 21.24
N ILE A 163 9.17 -14.36 21.51
CA ILE A 163 10.48 -14.34 22.14
C ILE A 163 10.38 -13.54 23.44
N ASP A 164 10.58 -14.21 24.57
CA ASP A 164 10.51 -13.64 25.93
C ASP A 164 11.81 -12.95 26.39
N LYS A 165 12.91 -13.12 25.65
CA LYS A 165 14.24 -12.60 25.97
C LYS A 165 14.94 -12.05 24.74
N SER A 166 15.89 -11.14 24.95
CA SER A 166 16.76 -10.67 23.88
C SER A 166 17.56 -11.83 23.28
N VAL A 167 17.35 -12.08 21.99
CA VAL A 167 18.02 -13.15 21.21
C VAL A 167 18.62 -12.54 19.95
N SER A 168 19.83 -12.96 19.55
CA SER A 168 20.40 -12.53 18.29
C SER A 168 19.63 -13.12 17.10
N LEU A 169 19.50 -12.36 16.00
CA LEU A 169 18.84 -12.83 14.78
C LEU A 169 19.54 -14.07 14.18
N ASP A 170 20.86 -14.21 14.38
CA ASP A 170 21.63 -15.37 13.94
C ASP A 170 21.12 -16.67 14.61
N LYS A 171 20.87 -16.64 15.92
CA LYS A 171 20.30 -17.78 16.64
C LYS A 171 18.88 -18.13 16.17
N ILE A 172 18.06 -17.12 15.89
CA ILE A 172 16.71 -17.34 15.32
C ILE A 172 16.84 -18.00 13.95
N SER A 173 17.74 -17.50 13.09
CA SER A 173 17.98 -18.08 11.78
C SER A 173 18.48 -19.52 11.82
N GLU A 174 19.27 -19.90 12.80
CA GLU A 174 19.75 -21.28 13.00
C GLU A 174 18.61 -22.22 13.41
N CYS A 175 17.67 -21.75 14.24
CA CYS A 175 16.54 -22.55 14.71
C CYS A 175 15.38 -22.66 13.70
N SER A 176 15.35 -21.81 12.68
CA SER A 176 14.27 -21.77 11.67
C SER A 176 14.60 -22.57 10.40
N LYS A 177 15.71 -23.28 10.37
CA LYS A 177 16.10 -24.23 9.31
C LYS A 177 15.57 -25.62 9.64
#